data_946c0dfdb37ee62a2f1c7eb867aa67ca
#
_entry.id   946c0dfdb37ee62a2f1c7eb867aa67ca
#
_cell.length_a   1.000
_cell.length_b   1.000
_cell.length_c   1.000
_cell.angle_alpha   90.00
_cell.angle_beta   90.00
_cell.angle_gamma   90.00
#
_symmetry.space_group_name_H-M   'P 1'
#
loop_
_entity.id
_entity.type
_entity.pdbx_description
1 polymer ?
#
loop_
_entity_poly.entity_id
_entity_poly.type
_entity_poly.pdbx_seq_one_letter_code
_entity_poly.pdbx_strand_id
1 'polypeptide(L)'
;MTIVSCSKEDPQLNRTIFIPDEKDTSLPAYTEWGYNVFGAIYERTYFYASKEIIPCKIMYRDDSIHFFMQGVVGNSYPQKNMALTFIFQSERIADYNDFITFHKKVIDLSDGCVVKITTDDSEKILDVIRGELNFKRAQLLSVDGIANRVILSGTFDIQFVGAGSFPENFSDGRFDFGITEREFYDSVN
;
A
#
# COMPACT_ATOMS: atom_id res chain seq x y z
N MET A 1 -37.36 25.47 -8.66
CA MET A 1 -36.89 24.87 -7.41
C MET A 1 -35.70 23.94 -7.77
N THR A 2 -34.49 24.45 -7.69
CA THR A 2 -33.27 23.76 -8.11
C THR A 2 -32.74 23.00 -6.90
N ILE A 3 -32.78 21.68 -6.96
CA ILE A 3 -32.17 20.81 -5.95
C ILE A 3 -30.68 20.78 -6.28
N VAL A 4 -29.88 21.55 -5.51
CA VAL A 4 -28.42 21.41 -5.51
C VAL A 4 -28.10 20.13 -4.74
N SER A 5 -27.84 19.04 -5.46
CA SER A 5 -27.24 17.84 -4.89
C SER A 5 -25.77 18.17 -4.58
N CYS A 6 -25.48 18.52 -3.35
CA CYS A 6 -24.11 18.49 -2.85
C CYS A 6 -23.73 17.02 -2.67
N SER A 7 -23.00 16.45 -3.62
CA SER A 7 -22.19 15.27 -3.36
C SER A 7 -21.04 15.71 -2.44
N LYS A 8 -21.29 15.81 -1.15
CA LYS A 8 -20.23 15.84 -0.16
C LYS A 8 -19.61 14.44 -0.17
N GLU A 9 -18.43 14.32 -0.82
CA GLU A 9 -17.55 13.20 -0.53
C GLU A 9 -17.39 13.15 0.99
N ASP A 10 -17.82 12.04 1.58
CA ASP A 10 -17.71 11.89 3.03
C ASP A 10 -16.22 11.76 3.39
N PRO A 11 -15.59 12.76 4.01
CA PRO A 11 -14.17 12.70 4.36
C PRO A 11 -13.87 11.58 5.36
N GLN A 12 -14.89 10.94 5.93
CA GLN A 12 -14.72 9.80 6.82
C GLN A 12 -14.38 8.50 6.06
N LEU A 13 -14.75 8.38 4.78
CA LEU A 13 -14.47 7.19 3.97
C LEU A 13 -12.98 7.03 3.62
N ASN A 14 -12.18 8.08 3.77
CA ASN A 14 -10.73 8.08 3.48
C ASN A 14 -9.86 8.07 4.74
N ARG A 15 -10.46 7.87 5.91
CA ARG A 15 -9.71 7.79 7.16
C ARG A 15 -8.99 6.46 7.29
N THR A 16 -7.75 6.52 7.75
CA THR A 16 -7.04 5.35 8.25
C THR A 16 -7.74 4.83 9.50
N ILE A 17 -8.24 3.61 9.44
CA ILE A 17 -8.85 2.90 10.57
C ILE A 17 -7.86 1.84 11.05
N PHE A 18 -7.28 2.06 12.21
CA PHE A 18 -6.34 1.12 12.83
C PHE A 18 -7.08 0.24 13.82
N ILE A 19 -7.18 -1.05 13.51
CA ILE A 19 -7.64 -2.09 14.43
C ILE A 19 -6.39 -2.86 14.84
N PRO A 20 -6.02 -2.89 16.14
CA PRO A 20 -4.80 -3.59 16.56
C PRO A 20 -4.91 -5.10 16.36
N ASP A 21 -3.80 -5.71 15.95
CA ASP A 21 -3.69 -7.17 15.88
C ASP A 21 -3.65 -7.78 17.29
N GLU A 22 -4.25 -8.96 17.47
CA GLU A 22 -4.33 -9.61 18.78
C GLU A 22 -2.97 -10.07 19.32
N LYS A 23 -2.03 -10.42 18.40
CA LYS A 23 -0.70 -10.94 18.76
C LYS A 23 0.33 -9.83 18.92
N ASP A 24 0.21 -8.76 18.12
CA ASP A 24 1.07 -7.60 18.18
C ASP A 24 0.24 -6.33 17.97
N THR A 25 -0.12 -5.70 19.07
CA THR A 25 -0.99 -4.51 19.07
C THR A 25 -0.37 -3.26 18.43
N SER A 26 0.92 -3.30 18.10
CA SER A 26 1.60 -2.25 17.34
C SER A 26 1.39 -2.37 15.83
N LEU A 27 0.90 -3.51 15.36
CA LEU A 27 0.51 -3.75 13.98
C LEU A 27 -1.01 -3.68 13.80
N PRO A 28 -1.51 -3.25 12.62
CA PRO A 28 -2.93 -3.38 12.33
C PRO A 28 -3.28 -4.84 12.12
N ALA A 29 -4.46 -5.26 12.56
CA ALA A 29 -5.02 -6.55 12.17
C ALA A 29 -5.17 -6.62 10.65
N TYR A 30 -4.98 -7.79 10.06
CA TYR A 30 -5.32 -8.01 8.67
C TYR A 30 -6.84 -7.91 8.48
N THR A 31 -7.27 -7.01 7.60
CA THR A 31 -8.67 -6.81 7.24
C THR A 31 -8.83 -6.73 5.72
N GLU A 32 -10.10 -6.76 5.25
CA GLU A 32 -10.46 -6.68 3.83
C GLU A 32 -11.64 -5.72 3.63
N TRP A 33 -11.57 -4.56 4.31
CA TRP A 33 -12.64 -3.57 4.34
C TRP A 33 -12.28 -2.23 3.69
N GLY A 34 -11.02 -2.06 3.28
CA GLY A 34 -10.53 -0.80 2.71
C GLY A 34 -10.32 0.27 3.78
N TYR A 35 -9.75 -0.09 4.92
CA TYR A 35 -9.51 0.79 6.06
C TYR A 35 -8.35 1.76 5.88
N ASN A 36 -7.70 1.77 4.71
CA ASN A 36 -6.57 2.63 4.39
C ASN A 36 -5.46 2.52 5.43
N VAL A 37 -5.09 1.29 5.75
CA VAL A 37 -4.10 0.96 6.76
C VAL A 37 -3.08 -0.04 6.23
N PHE A 38 -1.87 0.06 6.71
CA PHE A 38 -0.84 -0.96 6.57
C PHE A 38 0.07 -0.95 7.78
N GLY A 39 0.79 -2.05 7.97
CA GLY A 39 1.85 -2.15 8.96
C GLY A 39 2.77 -3.32 8.65
N ALA A 40 4.03 -3.18 9.05
CA ALA A 40 5.06 -4.21 8.96
C ALA A 40 6.08 -4.04 10.09
N ILE A 41 6.79 -5.10 10.43
CA ILE A 41 7.99 -5.02 11.24
C ILE A 41 9.17 -4.76 10.30
N TYR A 42 9.83 -3.62 10.44
CA TYR A 42 11.08 -3.30 9.75
C TYR A 42 12.24 -3.43 10.74
N GLU A 43 13.01 -4.50 10.60
CA GLU A 43 14.05 -4.90 11.53
C GLU A 43 13.50 -5.06 12.96
N ARG A 44 13.74 -4.09 13.83
CA ARG A 44 13.29 -4.06 15.23
C ARG A 44 12.32 -2.93 15.52
N THR A 45 11.82 -2.28 14.46
CA THR A 45 10.89 -1.17 14.56
C THR A 45 9.64 -1.46 13.76
N TYR A 46 8.64 -0.58 13.84
CA TYR A 46 7.43 -0.68 13.06
C TYR A 46 7.42 0.35 11.94
N PHE A 47 6.97 -0.10 10.76
CA PHE A 47 6.61 0.77 9.64
C PHE A 47 5.11 0.69 9.44
N TYR A 48 4.39 1.80 9.53
CA TYR A 48 2.93 1.78 9.51
C TYR A 48 2.31 3.07 8.98
N ALA A 49 1.04 2.97 8.59
CA ALA A 49 0.25 4.08 8.10
C ALA A 49 0.03 5.14 9.17
N SER A 50 0.39 6.39 8.85
CA SER A 50 0.09 7.56 9.70
C SER A 50 -1.27 8.14 9.32
N LYS A 51 -1.98 8.72 10.29
CA LYS A 51 -3.25 9.44 10.04
C LYS A 51 -3.07 10.74 9.27
N GLU A 52 -1.86 11.24 9.16
CA GLU A 52 -1.52 12.51 8.54
C GLU A 52 -1.10 12.38 7.07
N ILE A 53 -0.84 11.15 6.62
CA ILE A 53 -0.32 10.85 5.28
C ILE A 53 -1.30 9.93 4.56
N ILE A 54 -1.52 10.15 3.27
CA ILE A 54 -2.26 9.19 2.42
C ILE A 54 -1.42 7.91 2.33
N PRO A 55 -1.90 6.78 2.89
CA PRO A 55 -1.05 5.62 3.11
C PRO A 55 -0.73 4.84 1.84
N CYS A 56 -1.54 5.00 0.80
CA CYS A 56 -1.38 4.29 -0.47
C CYS A 56 -1.46 5.26 -1.64
N LYS A 57 -0.58 5.06 -2.60
CA LYS A 57 -0.61 5.71 -3.91
C LYS A 57 -0.21 4.68 -4.95
N ILE A 58 -0.92 4.66 -6.08
CA ILE A 58 -0.62 3.75 -7.18
C ILE A 58 -0.47 4.58 -8.45
N MET A 59 0.60 4.32 -9.18
CA MET A 59 0.84 4.97 -10.48
C MET A 59 1.05 3.87 -11.54
N TYR A 60 0.36 3.98 -12.66
CA TYR A 60 0.67 3.20 -13.85
C TYR A 60 1.53 4.03 -14.78
N ARG A 61 2.69 3.50 -15.15
CA ARG A 61 3.64 4.16 -16.03
C ARG A 61 4.54 3.13 -16.70
N ASP A 62 4.80 3.29 -18.03
CA ASP A 62 5.75 2.50 -18.81
C ASP A 62 5.52 0.98 -18.62
N ASP A 63 4.24 0.53 -18.77
CA ASP A 63 3.80 -0.86 -18.57
C ASP A 63 4.12 -1.44 -17.17
N SER A 64 4.26 -0.56 -16.20
CA SER A 64 4.58 -0.93 -14.82
C SER A 64 3.64 -0.27 -13.82
N ILE A 65 3.34 -1.00 -12.75
CA ILE A 65 2.69 -0.48 -11.57
C ILE A 65 3.76 -0.01 -10.58
N HIS A 66 3.61 1.22 -10.12
CA HIS A 66 4.35 1.76 -8.98
C HIS A 66 3.39 1.81 -7.78
N PHE A 67 3.53 0.88 -6.88
CA PHE A 67 2.68 0.75 -5.69
C PHE A 67 3.42 1.30 -4.47
N PHE A 68 2.96 2.44 -3.96
CA PHE A 68 3.58 3.16 -2.84
C PHE A 68 2.80 2.91 -1.55
N MET A 69 3.50 2.50 -0.52
CA MET A 69 3.03 2.51 0.87
C MET A 69 3.75 3.63 1.61
N GLN A 70 3.02 4.64 2.06
CA GLN A 70 3.59 5.84 2.70
C GLN A 70 3.17 5.91 4.16
N GLY A 71 4.11 6.08 5.05
CA GLY A 71 3.85 6.11 6.48
C GLY A 71 5.05 6.57 7.29
N VAL A 72 5.13 6.10 8.51
CA VAL A 72 6.19 6.44 9.45
C VAL A 72 6.89 5.19 9.96
N VAL A 73 8.18 5.32 10.26
CA VAL A 73 8.99 4.28 10.87
C VAL A 73 9.52 4.73 12.23
N GLY A 74 9.45 3.84 13.21
CA GLY A 74 9.98 4.06 14.56
C GLY A 74 9.02 3.61 15.65
N ASN A 75 9.57 3.28 16.81
CA ASN A 75 8.82 2.84 18.00
C ASN A 75 8.48 3.99 18.95
N SER A 76 9.11 5.16 18.75
CA SER A 76 8.95 6.34 19.62
C SER A 76 9.12 7.63 18.82
N TYR A 77 8.63 8.73 19.38
CA TYR A 77 8.77 10.06 18.78
C TYR A 77 10.21 10.61 18.93
N PRO A 78 10.78 11.30 17.92
CA PRO A 78 10.17 11.60 16.62
C PRO A 78 10.25 10.41 15.65
N GLN A 79 9.13 10.11 15.01
CA GLN A 79 9.07 9.14 13.92
C GLN A 79 9.61 9.75 12.64
N LYS A 80 10.09 8.92 11.72
CA LYS A 80 10.59 9.35 10.41
C LYS A 80 9.60 8.95 9.31
N ASN A 81 9.39 9.84 8.36
CA ASN A 81 8.63 9.50 7.18
C ASN A 81 9.38 8.47 6.34
N MET A 82 8.65 7.51 5.83
CA MET A 82 9.17 6.49 4.92
C MET A 82 8.11 6.09 3.90
N ALA A 83 8.56 5.88 2.67
CA ALA A 83 7.76 5.20 1.65
C ALA A 83 8.47 3.92 1.22
N LEU A 84 7.71 2.83 1.15
CA LEU A 84 8.09 1.57 0.54
C LEU A 84 7.39 1.47 -0.80
N THR A 85 8.15 1.32 -1.89
CA THR A 85 7.63 1.31 -3.25
C THR A 85 7.95 0.00 -3.93
N PHE A 86 6.93 -0.64 -4.51
CA PHE A 86 7.05 -1.82 -5.35
C PHE A 86 6.80 -1.41 -6.80
N ILE A 87 7.72 -1.74 -7.69
CA ILE A 87 7.60 -1.46 -9.13
C ILE A 87 7.67 -2.79 -9.86
N PHE A 88 6.59 -3.16 -10.52
CA PHE A 88 6.49 -4.43 -11.23
C PHE A 88 5.67 -4.30 -12.52
N GLN A 89 5.96 -5.17 -13.49
CA GLN A 89 5.27 -5.17 -14.77
C GLN A 89 3.81 -5.60 -14.63
N SER A 90 2.93 -4.94 -15.35
CA SER A 90 1.51 -5.24 -15.37
C SER A 90 0.91 -4.98 -16.74
N GLU A 91 -0.16 -5.68 -17.08
CA GLU A 91 -1.05 -5.27 -18.15
C GLU A 91 -1.57 -3.85 -17.86
N ARG A 92 -2.05 -3.19 -18.91
CA ARG A 92 -2.54 -1.82 -18.82
C ARG A 92 -3.63 -1.70 -17.75
N ILE A 93 -3.43 -0.76 -16.85
CA ILE A 93 -4.43 -0.29 -15.89
C ILE A 93 -4.87 1.09 -16.35
N ALA A 94 -6.08 1.21 -16.86
CA ALA A 94 -6.63 2.47 -17.33
C ALA A 94 -7.45 3.20 -16.26
N ASP A 95 -8.01 2.44 -15.32
CA ASP A 95 -8.90 2.95 -14.27
C ASP A 95 -8.66 2.15 -12.98
N TYR A 96 -8.96 2.76 -11.82
CA TYR A 96 -8.79 2.07 -10.52
C TYR A 96 -9.65 0.79 -10.42
N ASN A 97 -10.74 0.65 -11.17
CA ASN A 97 -11.56 -0.56 -11.22
C ASN A 97 -10.81 -1.76 -11.79
N ASP A 98 -9.79 -1.53 -12.63
CA ASP A 98 -8.99 -2.60 -13.23
C ASP A 98 -8.17 -3.36 -12.19
N PHE A 99 -7.97 -2.78 -10.99
CA PHE A 99 -7.28 -3.49 -9.89
C PHE A 99 -8.00 -4.73 -9.39
N ILE A 100 -9.24 -5.00 -9.81
CA ILE A 100 -9.91 -6.28 -9.54
C ILE A 100 -9.12 -7.46 -10.10
N THR A 101 -8.33 -7.25 -11.15
CA THR A 101 -7.45 -8.26 -11.75
C THR A 101 -6.32 -8.71 -10.83
N PHE A 102 -6.06 -7.97 -9.75
CA PHE A 102 -5.07 -8.34 -8.74
C PHE A 102 -5.58 -9.35 -7.70
N HIS A 103 -6.85 -9.75 -7.77
CA HIS A 103 -7.41 -10.73 -6.83
C HIS A 103 -6.60 -12.03 -6.84
N LYS A 104 -6.02 -12.40 -5.68
CA LYS A 104 -5.14 -13.57 -5.49
C LYS A 104 -3.84 -13.54 -6.32
N LYS A 105 -3.40 -12.35 -6.76
CA LYS A 105 -2.12 -12.20 -7.47
C LYS A 105 -0.98 -12.16 -6.47
N VAL A 106 0.07 -12.91 -6.75
CA VAL A 106 1.34 -12.88 -6.01
C VAL A 106 2.42 -12.36 -6.93
N ILE A 107 3.20 -11.40 -6.44
CA ILE A 107 4.36 -10.83 -7.12
C ILE A 107 5.60 -11.31 -6.37
N ASP A 108 6.48 -12.02 -7.06
CA ASP A 108 7.83 -12.33 -6.56
C ASP A 108 8.67 -11.05 -6.59
N LEU A 109 9.18 -10.65 -5.43
CA LEU A 109 9.94 -9.41 -5.30
C LEU A 109 11.42 -9.58 -5.64
N SER A 110 11.89 -10.82 -5.78
CA SER A 110 13.27 -11.13 -6.15
C SER A 110 13.48 -11.23 -7.66
N ASP A 111 12.40 -11.30 -8.46
CA ASP A 111 12.47 -11.42 -9.91
C ASP A 111 11.48 -10.47 -10.60
N GLY A 112 12.00 -9.62 -11.49
CA GLY A 112 11.17 -8.70 -12.29
C GLY A 112 10.49 -7.58 -11.50
N CYS A 113 10.86 -7.37 -10.24
CA CYS A 113 10.36 -6.32 -9.39
C CYS A 113 11.50 -5.42 -8.88
N VAL A 114 11.27 -4.11 -8.83
CA VAL A 114 12.15 -3.16 -8.16
C VAL A 114 11.49 -2.70 -6.86
N VAL A 115 12.16 -2.90 -5.74
CA VAL A 115 11.71 -2.42 -4.44
C VAL A 115 12.57 -1.25 -3.99
N LYS A 116 11.93 -0.17 -3.52
CA LYS A 116 12.62 1.04 -3.06
C LYS A 116 12.15 1.45 -1.68
N ILE A 117 13.08 1.97 -0.89
CA ILE A 117 12.78 2.76 0.30
C ILE A 117 13.11 4.22 0.00
N THR A 118 12.18 5.11 0.27
CA THR A 118 12.38 6.56 0.22
C THR A 118 12.12 7.14 1.61
N THR A 119 13.05 7.94 2.10
CA THR A 119 12.93 8.72 3.33
C THR A 119 13.05 10.20 3.00
N ASP A 120 12.90 11.08 4.00
CA ASP A 120 13.08 12.52 3.79
C ASP A 120 14.50 12.86 3.26
N ASP A 121 15.51 12.03 3.58
CA ASP A 121 16.92 12.31 3.29
C ASP A 121 17.50 11.46 2.14
N SER A 122 16.83 10.36 1.73
CA SER A 122 17.42 9.40 0.81
C SER A 122 16.42 8.55 0.07
N GLU A 123 16.82 8.06 -1.10
CA GLU A 123 16.17 6.96 -1.81
C GLU A 123 17.16 5.80 -1.97
N LYS A 124 16.73 4.59 -1.70
CA LYS A 124 17.53 3.38 -1.83
C LYS A 124 16.74 2.31 -2.58
N ILE A 125 17.31 1.78 -3.67
CA ILE A 125 16.84 0.55 -4.30
C ILE A 125 17.35 -0.62 -3.47
N LEU A 126 16.46 -1.55 -3.13
CA LEU A 126 16.79 -2.73 -2.35
C LEU A 126 17.32 -3.84 -3.26
N ASP A 127 18.40 -4.47 -2.85
CA ASP A 127 18.88 -5.73 -3.43
C ASP A 127 18.13 -6.87 -2.74
N VAL A 128 16.96 -7.24 -3.32
CA VAL A 128 16.03 -8.20 -2.73
C VAL A 128 16.58 -9.61 -2.88
N ILE A 129 16.78 -10.31 -1.77
CA ILE A 129 17.22 -11.72 -1.72
C ILE A 129 16.02 -12.64 -1.95
N ARG A 130 14.89 -12.33 -1.32
CA ARG A 130 13.62 -13.03 -1.44
C ARG A 130 12.48 -12.16 -0.89
N GLY A 131 11.29 -12.42 -1.32
CA GLY A 131 10.08 -11.77 -0.77
C GLY A 131 8.91 -11.91 -1.71
N GLU A 132 7.74 -11.63 -1.20
CA GLU A 132 6.52 -11.61 -2.00
C GLU A 132 5.61 -10.45 -1.60
N LEU A 133 4.89 -9.94 -2.57
CA LEU A 133 3.74 -9.05 -2.38
C LEU A 133 2.50 -9.82 -2.82
N ASN A 134 1.64 -10.16 -1.86
CA ASN A 134 0.50 -11.04 -2.07
C ASN A 134 -0.80 -10.24 -1.93
N PHE A 135 -1.48 -10.00 -3.05
CA PHE A 135 -2.81 -9.41 -3.10
C PHE A 135 -3.86 -10.46 -2.82
N LYS A 136 -4.19 -10.69 -1.55
CA LYS A 136 -5.16 -11.72 -1.15
C LYS A 136 -6.57 -11.40 -1.63
N ARG A 137 -6.93 -10.12 -1.62
CA ARG A 137 -8.22 -9.65 -2.07
C ARG A 137 -8.11 -8.40 -2.94
N ALA A 138 -8.83 -8.42 -4.07
CA ALA A 138 -9.20 -7.25 -4.83
C ALA A 138 -10.70 -7.37 -5.13
N GLN A 139 -11.49 -6.41 -4.66
CA GLN A 139 -12.95 -6.45 -4.78
C GLN A 139 -13.50 -5.06 -5.03
N LEU A 140 -14.34 -4.95 -6.06
CA LEU A 140 -15.11 -3.74 -6.32
C LEU A 140 -16.22 -3.59 -5.27
N LEU A 141 -16.22 -2.47 -4.57
CA LEU A 141 -17.31 -2.08 -3.70
C LEU A 141 -18.25 -1.15 -4.49
N SER A 142 -19.51 -1.51 -4.59
CA SER A 142 -20.54 -0.71 -5.23
C SER A 142 -21.59 -0.30 -4.20
N VAL A 143 -22.04 0.95 -4.30
CA VAL A 143 -23.16 1.49 -3.53
C VAL A 143 -24.23 1.92 -4.52
N ASP A 144 -25.45 1.40 -4.38
CA ASP A 144 -26.56 1.64 -5.28
C ASP A 144 -26.27 1.34 -6.77
N GLY A 145 -25.41 0.32 -7.00
CA GLY A 145 -24.98 -0.08 -8.35
C GLY A 145 -23.90 0.79 -8.97
N ILE A 146 -23.43 1.80 -8.27
CA ILE A 146 -22.32 2.66 -8.72
C ILE A 146 -21.03 2.18 -8.04
N ALA A 147 -19.99 1.92 -8.85
CA ALA A 147 -18.66 1.61 -8.35
C ALA A 147 -18.15 2.78 -7.48
N ASN A 148 -17.72 2.46 -6.27
CA ASN A 148 -17.27 3.48 -5.31
C ASN A 148 -15.76 3.39 -5.09
N ARG A 149 -15.24 2.18 -4.92
CA ARG A 149 -13.81 1.92 -4.71
C ARG A 149 -13.46 0.45 -4.97
N VAL A 150 -12.19 0.17 -5.17
CA VAL A 150 -11.67 -1.20 -5.11
C VAL A 150 -11.00 -1.41 -3.75
N ILE A 151 -11.45 -2.41 -3.01
CA ILE A 151 -10.75 -2.87 -1.82
C ILE A 151 -9.57 -3.72 -2.28
N LEU A 152 -8.36 -3.34 -1.89
CA LEU A 152 -7.13 -4.02 -2.24
C LEU A 152 -6.38 -4.37 -0.95
N SER A 153 -6.41 -5.66 -0.57
CA SER A 153 -5.85 -6.13 0.70
C SER A 153 -4.88 -7.27 0.49
N GLY A 154 -3.88 -7.35 1.32
CA GLY A 154 -2.84 -8.36 1.17
C GLY A 154 -1.78 -8.34 2.24
N THR A 155 -0.73 -9.11 1.96
CA THR A 155 0.44 -9.23 2.83
C THR A 155 1.71 -9.07 2.01
N PHE A 156 2.80 -8.73 2.68
CA PHE A 156 4.13 -8.72 2.07
C PHE A 156 5.20 -9.12 3.09
N ASP A 157 6.25 -9.69 2.59
CA ASP A 157 7.52 -9.89 3.30
C ASP A 157 8.68 -9.66 2.33
N ILE A 158 9.80 -9.17 2.84
CA ILE A 158 10.97 -8.84 2.03
C ILE A 158 12.21 -9.10 2.86
N GLN A 159 13.15 -9.84 2.29
CA GLN A 159 14.51 -9.93 2.79
C GLN A 159 15.47 -9.35 1.73
N PHE A 160 16.32 -8.44 2.12
CA PHE A 160 17.21 -7.71 1.21
C PHE A 160 18.60 -7.49 1.83
N VAL A 161 19.58 -7.14 0.99
CA VAL A 161 20.92 -6.81 1.45
C VAL A 161 20.91 -5.42 2.09
N GLY A 162 21.14 -5.39 3.40
CA GLY A 162 21.15 -4.18 4.20
C GLY A 162 22.51 -3.52 4.30
N ALA A 163 22.67 -2.68 5.33
CA ALA A 163 23.92 -2.02 5.63
C ALA A 163 25.00 -3.03 6.02
N GLY A 164 26.21 -2.88 5.47
CA GLY A 164 27.33 -3.77 5.74
C GLY A 164 27.18 -5.19 5.20
N SER A 165 26.31 -5.38 4.20
CA SER A 165 26.02 -6.66 3.55
C SER A 165 25.32 -7.69 4.46
N PHE A 166 24.75 -7.27 5.58
CA PHE A 166 23.91 -8.12 6.41
C PHE A 166 22.46 -8.10 5.88
N PRO A 167 21.74 -9.25 5.92
CA PRO A 167 20.34 -9.27 5.57
C PRO A 167 19.51 -8.40 6.52
N GLU A 168 18.69 -7.52 5.95
CA GLU A 168 17.63 -6.78 6.63
C GLU A 168 16.27 -7.29 6.12
N ASN A 169 15.19 -7.07 6.87
CA ASN A 169 13.89 -7.54 6.47
C ASN A 169 12.72 -6.63 6.85
N PHE A 170 11.67 -6.72 6.03
CA PHE A 170 10.30 -6.42 6.42
C PHE A 170 9.58 -7.73 6.64
N SER A 171 8.98 -7.91 7.81
CA SER A 171 8.18 -9.09 8.15
C SER A 171 6.79 -8.71 8.65
N ASP A 172 5.89 -9.69 8.65
CA ASP A 172 4.49 -9.48 9.08
C ASP A 172 3.79 -8.33 8.38
N GLY A 173 4.20 -8.01 7.15
CA GLY A 173 3.63 -6.95 6.35
C GLY A 173 2.20 -7.25 5.96
N ARG A 174 1.29 -6.28 6.18
CA ARG A 174 -0.12 -6.37 5.81
C ARG A 174 -0.66 -5.00 5.41
N PHE A 175 -1.63 -5.01 4.52
CA PHE A 175 -2.29 -3.80 4.04
C PHE A 175 -3.76 -4.05 3.73
N ASP A 176 -4.55 -2.98 3.83
CA ASP A 176 -5.97 -2.94 3.50
C ASP A 176 -6.33 -1.54 3.01
N PHE A 177 -6.43 -1.37 1.69
CA PHE A 177 -6.65 -0.08 1.05
C PHE A 177 -7.98 -0.03 0.31
N GLY A 178 -8.63 1.12 0.36
CA GLY A 178 -9.77 1.46 -0.50
C GLY A 178 -9.32 2.39 -1.61
N ILE A 179 -9.08 1.85 -2.80
CA ILE A 179 -8.54 2.58 -3.95
C ILE A 179 -9.67 3.27 -4.71
N THR A 180 -9.49 4.56 -4.95
CA THR A 180 -10.36 5.41 -5.75
C THR A 180 -9.51 6.18 -6.79
N GLU A 181 -10.12 7.08 -7.53
CA GLU A 181 -9.41 8.00 -8.44
C GLU A 181 -8.36 8.87 -7.73
N ARG A 182 -8.43 9.02 -6.40
CA ARG A 182 -7.49 9.83 -5.62
C ARG A 182 -6.17 9.13 -5.36
N GLU A 183 -6.20 7.83 -5.23
CA GLU A 183 -5.04 6.98 -4.95
C GLU A 183 -4.39 6.47 -6.25
N PHE A 184 -5.11 6.50 -7.38
CA PHE A 184 -4.63 6.02 -8.67
C PHE A 184 -4.29 7.16 -9.63
N TYR A 185 -3.15 7.04 -10.30
CA TYR A 185 -2.66 7.99 -11.30
C TYR A 185 -2.20 7.22 -12.54
N ASP A 186 -2.86 7.47 -13.68
CA ASP A 186 -2.34 7.06 -14.98
C ASP A 186 -1.48 8.18 -15.54
N SER A 187 -0.18 7.92 -15.74
CA SER A 187 0.75 8.86 -16.36
C SER A 187 0.96 8.52 -17.84
N VAL A 188 -0.13 8.41 -18.58
CA VAL A 188 -0.01 8.32 -20.06
C VAL A 188 0.39 9.70 -20.58
N ASN A 189 1.62 9.79 -21.12
CA ASN A 189 2.06 10.90 -21.97
C ASN A 189 1.48 10.75 -23.37
#